data_48eba4981c95fd73c3d105770788edb9
#
_entry.id   48eba4981c95fd73c3d105770788edb9
#
_cell.length_a   1.000
_cell.length_b   1.000
_cell.length_c   1.000
_cell.angle_alpha   90.00
_cell.angle_beta   90.00
_cell.angle_gamma   90.00
#
_symmetry.space_group_name_H-M   'P 1'
#
loop_
_entity.id
_entity.type
_entity.pdbx_description
1 polymer ?
#
loop_
_entity_poly.entity_id
_entity_poly.type
_entity_poly.pdbx_seq_one_letter_code
_entity_poly.pdbx_strand_id
1 'polypeptide(L)'
;NLSSDQVKAIRADAIAGLSSAQISQLVATSQVKAMTTAQVNALSSAQLKALDSVQMQNLSTAQISAVNALQVKGIDSEDLNALTTDQVQAFSTAAISAMSAADQIANLSGANIGALTTAQARALTSAQTAVITSAQAGSLTSAEIGAMGNTQVASLTSDVISNLSNTAIAGITTGQAKLLTSDQIGALSSAQFVNLSTAGVSVLSSEQFAAISSDVVPNLTTAQVAAINTATLSNLDASAQFATLTSTQIGALTTTSI
;
A
#
# COMPACT_ATOMS: atom_id res chain seq x y z
N ASN A 1 19.75 11.12 -36.12
CA ASN A 1 19.57 10.46 -34.82
C ASN A 1 20.91 10.07 -34.22
N LEU A 2 21.13 10.34 -32.93
CA LEU A 2 22.32 9.91 -32.19
C LEU A 2 22.34 8.39 -32.03
N SER A 3 23.53 7.78 -32.10
CA SER A 3 23.69 6.37 -31.69
C SER A 3 23.63 6.21 -30.17
N SER A 4 23.45 4.99 -29.70
CA SER A 4 23.49 4.65 -28.27
C SER A 4 24.80 5.09 -27.60
N ASP A 5 25.93 4.91 -28.28
CA ASP A 5 27.25 5.31 -27.75
C ASP A 5 27.40 6.83 -27.70
N GLN A 6 26.86 7.54 -28.70
CA GLN A 6 26.82 8.99 -28.67
C GLN A 6 25.97 9.52 -27.52
N VAL A 7 24.81 8.88 -27.22
CA VAL A 7 23.96 9.26 -26.07
C VAL A 7 24.73 9.05 -24.78
N LYS A 8 25.36 7.89 -24.58
CA LYS A 8 26.20 7.62 -23.40
C LYS A 8 27.31 8.63 -23.17
N ALA A 9 27.89 9.13 -24.29
CA ALA A 9 29.02 10.08 -24.26
C ALA A 9 28.57 11.52 -23.92
N ILE A 10 27.29 11.84 -23.98
CA ILE A 10 26.78 13.16 -23.59
C ILE A 10 26.96 13.35 -22.08
N ARG A 11 27.49 14.47 -21.66
CA ARG A 11 27.61 14.83 -20.26
C ARG A 11 26.22 15.00 -19.62
N ALA A 12 26.09 14.67 -18.37
CA ALA A 12 24.81 14.75 -17.62
C ALA A 12 24.24 16.19 -17.62
N ASP A 13 25.10 17.20 -17.47
CA ASP A 13 24.70 18.61 -17.53
C ASP A 13 24.21 19.02 -18.92
N ALA A 14 24.76 18.45 -19.99
CA ALA A 14 24.31 18.71 -21.35
C ALA A 14 22.95 18.04 -21.65
N ILE A 15 22.67 16.83 -21.10
CA ILE A 15 21.34 16.20 -21.15
C ILE A 15 20.30 17.05 -20.41
N ALA A 16 20.66 17.59 -19.26
CA ALA A 16 19.78 18.48 -18.48
C ALA A 16 19.44 19.77 -19.24
N GLY A 17 20.31 20.21 -20.18
CA GLY A 17 20.08 21.38 -21.02
C GLY A 17 19.14 21.14 -22.19
N LEU A 18 18.75 19.89 -22.49
CA LEU A 18 17.78 19.60 -23.56
C LEU A 18 16.38 20.09 -23.18
N SER A 19 15.61 20.53 -24.14
CA SER A 19 14.19 20.83 -23.92
C SER A 19 13.38 19.55 -23.76
N SER A 20 12.22 19.64 -23.10
CA SER A 20 11.26 18.53 -23.00
C SER A 20 10.87 17.96 -24.37
N ALA A 21 10.73 18.83 -25.39
CA ALA A 21 10.45 18.40 -26.76
C ALA A 21 11.61 17.59 -27.39
N GLN A 22 12.85 17.87 -27.03
CA GLN A 22 14.01 17.07 -27.49
C GLN A 22 14.09 15.73 -26.76
N ILE A 23 13.76 15.69 -25.46
CA ILE A 23 13.68 14.47 -24.67
C ILE A 23 12.59 13.54 -25.20
N SER A 24 11.39 14.05 -25.52
CA SER A 24 10.29 13.25 -26.07
C SER A 24 10.61 12.63 -27.45
N GLN A 25 11.57 13.15 -28.18
CA GLN A 25 11.99 12.61 -29.48
C GLN A 25 13.07 11.52 -29.38
N LEU A 26 13.54 11.18 -28.18
CA LEU A 26 14.52 10.12 -28.00
C LEU A 26 13.90 8.75 -28.33
N VAL A 27 14.66 7.95 -29.09
CA VAL A 27 14.21 6.57 -29.41
C VAL A 27 14.31 5.69 -28.18
N ALA A 28 13.15 5.14 -27.76
CA ALA A 28 13.01 4.37 -26.52
C ALA A 28 14.00 3.21 -26.41
N THR A 29 14.04 2.33 -27.43
CA THR A 29 14.81 1.07 -27.42
C THR A 29 16.32 1.24 -27.57
N SER A 30 16.79 2.40 -28.06
CA SER A 30 18.22 2.66 -28.31
C SER A 30 18.75 3.85 -27.51
N GLN A 31 18.08 4.98 -27.54
CA GLN A 31 18.60 6.21 -26.94
C GLN A 31 18.23 6.34 -25.46
N VAL A 32 16.95 6.15 -25.11
CA VAL A 32 16.50 6.18 -23.70
C VAL A 32 17.16 5.07 -22.90
N LYS A 33 17.15 3.85 -23.44
CA LYS A 33 17.82 2.69 -22.83
C LYS A 33 19.32 2.88 -22.64
N ALA A 34 19.96 3.68 -23.50
CA ALA A 34 21.39 3.93 -23.45
C ALA A 34 21.80 5.03 -22.44
N MET A 35 20.86 5.83 -21.93
CA MET A 35 21.18 6.85 -20.94
C MET A 35 21.85 6.24 -19.72
N THR A 36 22.82 6.95 -19.15
CA THR A 36 23.43 6.58 -17.87
C THR A 36 22.54 6.98 -16.70
N THR A 37 22.72 6.37 -15.54
CA THR A 37 22.03 6.76 -14.30
C THR A 37 22.29 8.24 -13.94
N ALA A 38 23.51 8.74 -14.20
CA ALA A 38 23.85 10.15 -13.99
C ALA A 38 23.06 11.08 -14.92
N GLN A 39 22.84 10.67 -16.16
CA GLN A 39 22.03 11.43 -17.12
C GLN A 39 20.55 11.44 -16.70
N VAL A 40 19.99 10.29 -16.28
CA VAL A 40 18.61 10.22 -15.78
C VAL A 40 18.45 11.06 -14.50
N ASN A 41 19.41 10.99 -13.58
CA ASN A 41 19.37 11.81 -12.37
C ASN A 41 19.47 13.32 -12.64
N ALA A 42 20.08 13.72 -13.76
CA ALA A 42 20.20 15.11 -14.17
C ALA A 42 18.94 15.68 -14.86
N LEU A 43 18.01 14.83 -15.31
CA LEU A 43 16.75 15.27 -15.90
C LEU A 43 15.91 16.05 -14.89
N SER A 44 15.23 17.09 -15.34
CA SER A 44 14.20 17.77 -14.56
C SER A 44 12.90 16.95 -14.53
N SER A 45 12.00 17.25 -13.59
CA SER A 45 10.66 16.66 -13.56
C SER A 45 9.87 16.90 -14.87
N ALA A 46 10.04 18.08 -15.48
CA ALA A 46 9.40 18.41 -16.75
C ALA A 46 9.96 17.58 -17.94
N GLN A 47 11.24 17.23 -17.89
CA GLN A 47 11.85 16.35 -18.88
C GLN A 47 11.43 14.89 -18.70
N LEU A 48 11.28 14.41 -17.45
CA LEU A 48 10.71 13.09 -17.17
C LEU A 48 9.25 12.99 -17.60
N LYS A 49 8.46 14.05 -17.36
CA LYS A 49 7.08 14.15 -17.84
C LYS A 49 6.97 14.08 -19.38
N ALA A 50 8.01 14.47 -20.08
CA ALA A 50 8.02 14.47 -21.55
C ALA A 50 8.33 13.09 -22.14
N LEU A 51 8.76 12.12 -21.35
CA LEU A 51 8.89 10.73 -21.76
C LEU A 51 7.50 10.09 -21.85
N ASP A 52 7.25 9.32 -22.88
CA ASP A 52 6.05 8.51 -23.00
C ASP A 52 6.19 7.15 -22.30
N SER A 53 5.07 6.41 -22.19
CA SER A 53 5.02 5.12 -21.52
C SER A 53 6.00 4.09 -22.11
N VAL A 54 6.23 4.11 -23.42
CA VAL A 54 7.19 3.21 -24.08
C VAL A 54 8.62 3.57 -23.71
N GLN A 55 8.92 4.87 -23.65
CA GLN A 55 10.22 5.36 -23.22
C GLN A 55 10.47 5.04 -21.74
N MET A 56 9.47 5.23 -20.86
CA MET A 56 9.56 4.87 -19.45
C MET A 56 9.80 3.38 -19.24
N GLN A 57 9.11 2.50 -19.97
CA GLN A 57 9.31 1.04 -19.91
C GLN A 57 10.72 0.60 -20.35
N ASN A 58 11.37 1.38 -21.22
CA ASN A 58 12.72 1.06 -21.69
C ASN A 58 13.84 1.53 -20.75
N LEU A 59 13.51 2.26 -19.68
CA LEU A 59 14.48 2.53 -18.62
C LEU A 59 14.80 1.24 -17.84
N SER A 60 16.06 0.99 -17.57
CA SER A 60 16.48 -0.10 -16.70
C SER A 60 16.12 0.19 -15.22
N THR A 61 16.08 -0.85 -14.38
CA THR A 61 15.90 -0.69 -12.93
C THR A 61 16.96 0.22 -12.31
N ALA A 62 18.20 0.18 -12.78
CA ALA A 62 19.26 1.09 -12.34
C ALA A 62 18.97 2.56 -12.71
N GLN A 63 18.37 2.82 -13.86
CA GLN A 63 17.96 4.15 -14.28
C GLN A 63 16.75 4.63 -13.47
N ILE A 64 15.76 3.77 -13.23
CA ILE A 64 14.61 4.09 -12.36
C ILE A 64 15.07 4.38 -10.92
N SER A 65 16.06 3.63 -10.39
CA SER A 65 16.60 3.90 -9.05
C SER A 65 17.31 5.25 -8.92
N ALA A 66 17.74 5.83 -10.03
CA ALA A 66 18.34 7.16 -10.06
C ALA A 66 17.32 8.31 -10.06
N VAL A 67 16.03 8.01 -10.27
CA VAL A 67 14.95 9.01 -10.21
C VAL A 67 14.75 9.44 -8.75
N ASN A 68 14.93 10.75 -8.51
CA ASN A 68 14.82 11.30 -7.16
C ASN A 68 13.39 11.81 -6.81
N ALA A 69 13.21 12.25 -5.58
CA ALA A 69 11.93 12.70 -5.02
C ALA A 69 11.32 13.94 -5.71
N LEU A 70 12.14 14.77 -6.36
CA LEU A 70 11.63 15.92 -7.13
C LEU A 70 11.20 15.49 -8.51
N GLN A 71 11.96 14.61 -9.13
CA GLN A 71 11.73 14.11 -10.47
C GLN A 71 10.48 13.25 -10.59
N VAL A 72 10.24 12.35 -9.61
CA VAL A 72 9.10 11.43 -9.63
C VAL A 72 7.76 12.13 -9.75
N LYS A 73 7.64 13.35 -9.23
CA LYS A 73 6.43 14.18 -9.31
C LYS A 73 6.06 14.57 -10.75
N GLY A 74 7.00 14.50 -11.67
CA GLY A 74 6.74 14.77 -13.08
C GLY A 74 6.24 13.57 -13.87
N ILE A 75 6.32 12.35 -13.33
CA ILE A 75 5.87 11.15 -14.04
C ILE A 75 4.35 11.03 -13.93
N ASP A 76 3.66 10.94 -15.06
CA ASP A 76 2.21 10.78 -15.07
C ASP A 76 1.81 9.35 -14.63
N SER A 77 0.59 9.18 -14.10
CA SER A 77 0.11 7.88 -13.64
C SER A 77 0.02 6.83 -14.75
N GLU A 78 -0.24 7.25 -15.99
CA GLU A 78 -0.23 6.37 -17.14
C GLU A 78 1.16 5.76 -17.37
N ASP A 79 2.20 6.57 -17.28
CA ASP A 79 3.59 6.14 -17.42
C ASP A 79 4.03 5.25 -16.26
N LEU A 80 3.62 5.59 -15.02
CA LEU A 80 3.87 4.74 -13.85
C LEU A 80 3.19 3.37 -14.01
N ASN A 81 1.98 3.32 -14.57
CA ASN A 81 1.25 2.07 -14.80
C ASN A 81 1.84 1.21 -15.92
N ALA A 82 2.59 1.82 -16.82
CA ALA A 82 3.32 1.09 -17.85
C ALA A 82 4.57 0.37 -17.34
N LEU A 83 5.08 0.75 -16.15
CA LEU A 83 6.28 0.14 -15.58
C LEU A 83 6.06 -1.32 -15.17
N THR A 84 7.10 -2.12 -15.31
CA THR A 84 7.15 -3.49 -14.76
C THR A 84 7.24 -3.46 -13.24
N THR A 85 6.90 -4.58 -12.60
CA THR A 85 7.04 -4.74 -11.14
C THR A 85 8.46 -4.48 -10.66
N ASP A 86 9.47 -4.98 -11.39
CA ASP A 86 10.89 -4.75 -11.06
C ASP A 86 11.27 -3.26 -11.13
N GLN A 87 10.70 -2.53 -12.10
CA GLN A 87 10.90 -1.09 -12.21
C GLN A 87 10.21 -0.33 -11.06
N VAL A 88 8.99 -0.72 -10.68
CA VAL A 88 8.30 -0.14 -9.51
C VAL A 88 9.11 -0.37 -8.24
N GLN A 89 9.63 -1.57 -8.04
CA GLN A 89 10.50 -1.90 -6.90
C GLN A 89 11.82 -1.15 -6.90
N ALA A 90 12.29 -0.69 -8.06
CA ALA A 90 13.54 0.05 -8.18
C ALA A 90 13.45 1.51 -7.69
N PHE A 91 12.26 2.09 -7.56
CA PHE A 91 12.14 3.44 -6.98
C PHE A 91 12.65 3.46 -5.53
N SER A 92 13.37 4.53 -5.18
CA SER A 92 13.74 4.76 -3.80
C SER A 92 12.50 5.03 -2.91
N THR A 93 12.59 4.72 -1.62
CA THR A 93 11.53 5.04 -0.65
C THR A 93 11.24 6.55 -0.61
N ALA A 94 12.25 7.39 -0.82
CA ALA A 94 12.09 8.85 -0.92
C ALA A 94 11.29 9.26 -2.17
N ALA A 95 11.48 8.57 -3.29
CA ALA A 95 10.67 8.80 -4.50
C ALA A 95 9.21 8.37 -4.25
N ILE A 96 8.97 7.18 -3.69
CA ILE A 96 7.61 6.71 -3.37
C ILE A 96 6.88 7.68 -2.43
N SER A 97 7.51 8.12 -1.34
CA SER A 97 6.89 9.07 -0.41
C SER A 97 6.64 10.47 -0.99
N ALA A 98 7.34 10.82 -2.07
CA ALA A 98 7.18 12.10 -2.76
C ALA A 98 6.12 12.09 -3.86
N MET A 99 5.60 10.93 -4.26
CA MET A 99 4.52 10.82 -5.24
C MET A 99 3.27 11.56 -4.76
N SER A 100 2.55 12.20 -5.70
CA SER A 100 1.25 12.81 -5.41
C SER A 100 0.24 11.75 -5.00
N ALA A 101 -0.45 11.98 -3.89
CA ALA A 101 -1.50 11.08 -3.43
C ALA A 101 -2.64 10.99 -4.48
N ALA A 102 -3.18 12.14 -4.90
CA ALA A 102 -4.35 12.20 -5.77
C ALA A 102 -4.02 11.85 -7.24
N ASP A 103 -2.88 12.36 -7.76
CA ASP A 103 -2.58 12.23 -9.18
C ASP A 103 -1.85 10.94 -9.52
N GLN A 104 -1.05 10.42 -8.59
CA GLN A 104 -0.21 9.25 -8.83
C GLN A 104 -0.68 8.03 -8.05
N ILE A 105 -0.69 8.05 -6.72
CA ILE A 105 -1.03 6.87 -5.90
C ILE A 105 -2.46 6.39 -6.12
N ALA A 106 -3.45 7.30 -6.12
CA ALA A 106 -4.85 6.95 -6.35
C ALA A 106 -5.11 6.32 -7.73
N ASN A 107 -4.26 6.64 -8.70
CA ASN A 107 -4.39 6.18 -10.09
C ASN A 107 -3.45 5.03 -10.46
N LEU A 108 -2.59 4.55 -9.54
CA LEU A 108 -1.79 3.36 -9.79
C LEU A 108 -2.66 2.12 -9.95
N SER A 109 -2.26 1.24 -10.84
CA SER A 109 -2.89 -0.07 -10.97
C SER A 109 -2.72 -0.89 -9.68
N GLY A 110 -3.65 -1.82 -9.43
CA GLY A 110 -3.50 -2.77 -8.33
C GLY A 110 -2.17 -3.54 -8.42
N ALA A 111 -1.76 -3.93 -9.64
CA ALA A 111 -0.49 -4.62 -9.84
C ALA A 111 0.72 -3.80 -9.37
N ASN A 112 0.72 -2.49 -9.60
CA ASN A 112 1.83 -1.62 -9.18
C ASN A 112 1.79 -1.30 -7.69
N ILE A 113 0.60 -1.19 -7.08
CA ILE A 113 0.46 -1.08 -5.62
C ILE A 113 0.95 -2.37 -4.94
N GLY A 114 0.52 -3.54 -5.41
CA GLY A 114 0.95 -4.84 -4.88
C GLY A 114 2.39 -5.24 -5.25
N ALA A 115 3.06 -4.47 -6.11
CA ALA A 115 4.48 -4.66 -6.41
C ALA A 115 5.41 -3.90 -5.44
N LEU A 116 4.88 -3.01 -4.60
CA LEU A 116 5.70 -2.25 -3.66
C LEU A 116 6.46 -3.21 -2.73
N THR A 117 7.73 -2.93 -2.51
CA THR A 117 8.47 -3.62 -1.44
C THR A 117 7.93 -3.21 -0.07
N THR A 118 8.18 -4.02 0.96
CA THR A 118 7.81 -3.68 2.35
C THR A 118 8.43 -2.35 2.81
N ALA A 119 9.63 -2.01 2.33
CA ALA A 119 10.27 -0.73 2.60
C ALA A 119 9.53 0.43 1.92
N GLN A 120 9.05 0.24 0.69
CA GLN A 120 8.26 1.23 -0.04
C GLN A 120 6.86 1.38 0.57
N ALA A 121 6.20 0.28 0.94
CA ALA A 121 4.91 0.31 1.63
C ALA A 121 5.00 1.08 2.96
N ARG A 122 6.08 0.86 3.73
CA ARG A 122 6.37 1.63 4.95
C ARG A 122 6.62 3.11 4.68
N ALA A 123 7.16 3.47 3.52
CA ALA A 123 7.48 4.85 3.16
C ALA A 123 6.28 5.65 2.65
N LEU A 124 5.16 5.00 2.33
CA LEU A 124 3.92 5.70 1.99
C LEU A 124 3.52 6.64 3.14
N THR A 125 3.04 7.82 2.81
CA THR A 125 2.46 8.73 3.81
C THR A 125 1.01 8.35 4.13
N SER A 126 0.47 8.79 5.28
CA SER A 126 -0.95 8.59 5.61
C SER A 126 -1.88 9.23 4.57
N ALA A 127 -1.46 10.35 3.95
CA ALA A 127 -2.22 10.96 2.85
C ALA A 127 -2.24 10.07 1.60
N GLN A 128 -1.16 9.35 1.32
CA GLN A 128 -1.09 8.40 0.20
C GLN A 128 -1.91 7.13 0.49
N THR A 129 -1.87 6.61 1.71
CA THR A 129 -2.68 5.43 2.07
C THR A 129 -4.18 5.75 2.13
N ALA A 130 -4.57 6.97 2.50
CA ALA A 130 -5.96 7.41 2.52
C ALA A 130 -6.63 7.47 1.14
N VAL A 131 -5.85 7.53 0.05
CA VAL A 131 -6.39 7.56 -1.32
C VAL A 131 -6.28 6.22 -2.05
N ILE A 132 -5.74 5.19 -1.40
CA ILE A 132 -5.79 3.82 -1.94
C ILE A 132 -7.25 3.45 -2.17
N THR A 133 -7.54 2.85 -3.31
CA THR A 133 -8.89 2.49 -3.73
C THR A 133 -9.21 1.03 -3.40
N SER A 134 -10.51 0.70 -3.34
CA SER A 134 -10.98 -0.68 -3.18
C SER A 134 -10.44 -1.61 -4.28
N ALA A 135 -10.27 -1.11 -5.50
CA ALA A 135 -9.69 -1.89 -6.61
C ALA A 135 -8.21 -2.22 -6.39
N GLN A 136 -7.48 -1.36 -5.71
CA GLN A 136 -6.07 -1.58 -5.34
C GLN A 136 -5.91 -2.50 -4.12
N ALA A 137 -6.89 -2.49 -3.22
CA ALA A 137 -6.85 -3.21 -1.95
C ALA A 137 -6.59 -4.71 -2.10
N GLY A 138 -7.24 -5.35 -3.09
CA GLY A 138 -7.10 -6.79 -3.35
C GLY A 138 -5.69 -7.24 -3.72
N SER A 139 -4.83 -6.31 -4.15
CA SER A 139 -3.44 -6.59 -4.51
C SER A 139 -2.45 -6.43 -3.34
N LEU A 140 -2.87 -5.79 -2.23
CA LEU A 140 -2.02 -5.63 -1.05
C LEU A 140 -1.79 -6.98 -0.36
N THR A 141 -0.54 -7.24 0.00
CA THR A 141 -0.12 -8.46 0.69
C THR A 141 -0.07 -8.28 2.20
N SER A 142 -0.03 -9.39 2.95
CA SER A 142 0.18 -9.37 4.40
C SER A 142 1.51 -8.70 4.80
N ALA A 143 2.55 -8.88 3.97
CA ALA A 143 3.86 -8.28 4.22
C ALA A 143 3.85 -6.75 4.10
N GLU A 144 3.13 -6.22 3.10
CA GLU A 144 2.98 -4.77 2.91
C GLU A 144 2.13 -4.15 4.02
N ILE A 145 0.96 -4.76 4.33
CA ILE A 145 0.10 -4.32 5.45
C ILE A 145 0.88 -4.34 6.75
N GLY A 146 1.58 -5.43 7.06
CA GLY A 146 2.39 -5.54 8.28
C GLY A 146 3.57 -4.56 8.36
N ALA A 147 4.10 -4.14 7.21
CA ALA A 147 5.18 -3.17 7.13
C ALA A 147 4.72 -1.71 7.25
N MET A 148 3.48 -1.41 6.89
CA MET A 148 2.91 -0.06 7.05
C MET A 148 2.91 0.37 8.51
N GLY A 149 3.04 1.67 8.76
CA GLY A 149 2.88 2.23 10.10
C GLY A 149 1.42 2.18 10.57
N ASN A 150 1.22 2.22 11.87
CA ASN A 150 -0.11 2.14 12.48
C ASN A 150 -1.07 3.21 11.93
N THR A 151 -0.60 4.45 11.79
CA THR A 151 -1.39 5.57 11.25
C THR A 151 -1.69 5.42 9.77
N GLN A 152 -0.82 4.76 9.01
CA GLN A 152 -1.03 4.48 7.60
C GLN A 152 -2.19 3.49 7.42
N VAL A 153 -2.23 2.39 8.18
CA VAL A 153 -3.33 1.41 8.12
C VAL A 153 -4.63 2.04 8.64
N ALA A 154 -4.57 2.84 9.70
CA ALA A 154 -5.73 3.58 10.21
C ALA A 154 -6.26 4.65 9.22
N SER A 155 -5.45 5.08 8.25
CA SER A 155 -5.88 6.02 7.20
C SER A 155 -6.59 5.34 6.01
N LEU A 156 -6.51 4.01 5.88
CA LEU A 156 -7.27 3.29 4.86
C LEU A 156 -8.77 3.48 5.10
N THR A 157 -9.55 3.59 4.02
CA THR A 157 -11.00 3.68 4.17
C THR A 157 -11.60 2.32 4.56
N SER A 158 -12.81 2.32 5.14
CA SER A 158 -13.55 1.09 5.45
C SER A 158 -13.78 0.24 4.20
N ASP A 159 -14.02 0.87 3.04
CA ASP A 159 -14.16 0.19 1.76
C ASP A 159 -12.87 -0.52 1.35
N VAL A 160 -11.71 0.08 1.59
CA VAL A 160 -10.41 -0.56 1.33
C VAL A 160 -10.22 -1.75 2.25
N ILE A 161 -10.48 -1.60 3.54
CA ILE A 161 -10.38 -2.68 4.54
C ILE A 161 -11.27 -3.87 4.16
N SER A 162 -12.52 -3.62 3.76
CA SER A 162 -13.46 -4.68 3.33
C SER A 162 -13.03 -5.41 2.06
N ASN A 163 -12.20 -4.79 1.22
CA ASN A 163 -11.68 -5.36 -0.01
C ASN A 163 -10.27 -5.97 0.11
N LEU A 164 -9.65 -5.90 1.30
CA LEU A 164 -8.40 -6.63 1.55
C LEU A 164 -8.64 -8.14 1.50
N SER A 165 -7.67 -8.89 0.98
CA SER A 165 -7.72 -10.34 1.05
C SER A 165 -7.62 -10.84 2.50
N ASN A 166 -8.14 -12.04 2.78
CA ASN A 166 -8.01 -12.66 4.10
C ASN A 166 -6.54 -12.78 4.55
N THR A 167 -5.64 -13.04 3.60
CA THR A 167 -4.20 -13.10 3.86
C THR A 167 -3.62 -11.72 4.18
N ALA A 168 -4.10 -10.65 3.55
CA ALA A 168 -3.70 -9.29 3.86
C ALA A 168 -4.14 -8.87 5.28
N ILE A 169 -5.38 -9.22 5.67
CA ILE A 169 -5.89 -9.01 7.04
C ILE A 169 -5.01 -9.72 8.08
N ALA A 170 -4.52 -10.93 7.80
CA ALA A 170 -3.59 -11.63 8.69
C ALA A 170 -2.26 -10.89 8.91
N GLY A 171 -1.93 -9.95 8.04
CA GLY A 171 -0.76 -9.07 8.18
C GLY A 171 -0.96 -7.91 9.17
N ILE A 172 -2.20 -7.63 9.59
CA ILE A 172 -2.49 -6.54 10.54
C ILE A 172 -1.84 -6.86 11.89
N THR A 173 -0.91 -6.03 12.29
CA THR A 173 -0.19 -6.16 13.57
C THR A 173 -1.06 -5.72 14.75
N THR A 174 -0.70 -6.12 15.96
CA THR A 174 -1.38 -5.70 17.20
C THR A 174 -1.44 -4.17 17.34
N GLY A 175 -0.35 -3.48 16.99
CA GLY A 175 -0.31 -2.01 17.03
C GLY A 175 -1.27 -1.35 16.04
N GLN A 176 -1.40 -1.94 14.86
CA GLN A 176 -2.34 -1.48 13.82
C GLN A 176 -3.79 -1.77 14.24
N ALA A 177 -4.09 -2.99 14.71
CA ALA A 177 -5.43 -3.39 15.16
C ALA A 177 -5.98 -2.44 16.24
N LYS A 178 -5.13 -2.02 17.18
CA LYS A 178 -5.49 -1.05 18.22
C LYS A 178 -5.94 0.31 17.68
N LEU A 179 -5.45 0.72 16.50
CA LEU A 179 -5.72 2.03 15.91
C LEU A 179 -6.74 2.00 14.77
N LEU A 180 -7.23 0.82 14.37
CA LEU A 180 -8.35 0.73 13.43
C LEU A 180 -9.56 1.46 14.00
N THR A 181 -10.30 2.15 13.16
CA THR A 181 -11.56 2.77 13.56
C THR A 181 -12.67 1.73 13.75
N SER A 182 -13.71 2.07 14.49
CA SER A 182 -14.90 1.21 14.62
C SER A 182 -15.51 0.89 13.27
N ASP A 183 -15.55 1.87 12.34
CA ASP A 183 -16.05 1.66 10.97
C ASP A 183 -15.20 0.68 10.18
N GLN A 184 -13.86 0.71 10.35
CA GLN A 184 -12.95 -0.24 9.70
C GLN A 184 -13.13 -1.66 10.26
N ILE A 185 -13.29 -1.81 11.57
CA ILE A 185 -13.56 -3.10 12.21
C ILE A 185 -14.94 -3.62 11.78
N GLY A 186 -15.96 -2.76 11.77
CA GLY A 186 -17.32 -3.11 11.35
C GLY A 186 -17.44 -3.50 9.87
N ALA A 187 -16.51 -3.02 9.03
CA ALA A 187 -16.46 -3.37 7.61
C ALA A 187 -15.86 -4.77 7.33
N LEU A 188 -15.22 -5.40 8.32
CA LEU A 188 -14.65 -6.73 8.15
C LEU A 188 -15.76 -7.80 8.05
N SER A 189 -15.70 -8.60 7.00
CA SER A 189 -16.52 -9.82 6.90
C SER A 189 -16.08 -10.86 7.94
N SER A 190 -16.94 -11.86 8.20
CA SER A 190 -16.60 -13.00 9.08
C SER A 190 -15.32 -13.71 8.64
N ALA A 191 -15.17 -13.92 7.33
CA ALA A 191 -13.97 -14.57 6.76
C ALA A 191 -12.70 -13.74 6.95
N GLN A 192 -12.80 -12.42 6.95
CA GLN A 192 -11.68 -11.53 7.22
C GLN A 192 -11.36 -11.45 8.72
N PHE A 193 -12.38 -11.26 9.56
CA PHE A 193 -12.16 -11.05 10.99
C PHE A 193 -11.44 -12.24 11.67
N VAL A 194 -11.78 -13.47 11.28
CA VAL A 194 -11.11 -14.68 11.83
C VAL A 194 -9.63 -14.77 11.48
N ASN A 195 -9.17 -13.98 10.50
CA ASN A 195 -7.75 -13.87 10.14
C ASN A 195 -7.00 -12.82 10.97
N LEU A 196 -7.67 -11.98 11.76
CA LEU A 196 -6.97 -11.17 12.76
C LEU A 196 -6.31 -12.09 13.79
N SER A 197 -5.07 -11.76 14.17
CA SER A 197 -4.40 -12.52 15.22
C SER A 197 -5.12 -12.41 16.56
N THR A 198 -5.01 -13.43 17.42
CA THR A 198 -5.55 -13.37 18.80
C THR A 198 -5.01 -12.17 19.56
N ALA A 199 -3.74 -11.82 19.37
CA ALA A 199 -3.13 -10.62 19.94
C ALA A 199 -3.77 -9.34 19.39
N GLY A 200 -4.16 -9.32 18.10
CA GLY A 200 -4.90 -8.22 17.48
C GLY A 200 -6.30 -8.07 18.10
N VAL A 201 -7.00 -9.18 18.28
CA VAL A 201 -8.34 -9.18 18.92
C VAL A 201 -8.26 -8.72 20.38
N SER A 202 -7.25 -9.13 21.14
CA SER A 202 -7.11 -8.79 22.57
C SER A 202 -6.93 -7.30 22.87
N VAL A 203 -6.51 -6.51 21.88
CA VAL A 203 -6.29 -5.06 22.04
C VAL A 203 -7.41 -4.20 21.50
N LEU A 204 -8.46 -4.80 20.92
CA LEU A 204 -9.62 -4.06 20.44
C LEU A 204 -10.35 -3.39 21.63
N SER A 205 -10.74 -2.15 21.43
CA SER A 205 -11.57 -1.41 22.38
C SER A 205 -13.01 -1.93 22.38
N SER A 206 -13.77 -1.57 23.41
CA SER A 206 -15.19 -1.90 23.48
C SER A 206 -15.97 -1.29 22.29
N GLU A 207 -15.63 -0.08 21.87
CA GLU A 207 -16.29 0.56 20.71
C GLU A 207 -15.95 -0.17 19.40
N GLN A 208 -14.69 -0.57 19.22
CA GLN A 208 -14.29 -1.37 18.05
C GLN A 208 -15.02 -2.72 18.03
N PHE A 209 -15.13 -3.37 19.18
CA PHE A 209 -15.80 -4.68 19.29
C PHE A 209 -17.32 -4.55 19.12
N ALA A 210 -17.94 -3.50 19.63
CA ALA A 210 -19.36 -3.21 19.43
C ALA A 210 -19.74 -2.96 17.96
N ALA A 211 -18.79 -2.52 17.15
CA ALA A 211 -19.00 -2.33 15.71
C ALA A 211 -19.00 -3.63 14.89
N ILE A 212 -18.57 -4.74 15.48
CA ILE A 212 -18.55 -6.05 14.80
C ILE A 212 -19.98 -6.51 14.53
N SER A 213 -20.27 -6.90 13.28
CA SER A 213 -21.57 -7.46 12.94
C SER A 213 -21.86 -8.74 13.75
N SER A 214 -23.14 -8.92 14.14
CA SER A 214 -23.61 -10.14 14.81
C SER A 214 -23.28 -11.43 14.02
N ASP A 215 -23.18 -11.35 12.69
CA ASP A 215 -22.81 -12.47 11.81
C ASP A 215 -21.33 -12.88 11.94
N VAL A 216 -20.48 -12.00 12.46
CA VAL A 216 -19.06 -12.28 12.68
C VAL A 216 -18.85 -13.09 13.95
N VAL A 217 -19.60 -12.78 15.02
CA VAL A 217 -19.40 -13.32 16.36
C VAL A 217 -19.45 -14.86 16.43
N PRO A 218 -20.42 -15.56 15.79
CA PRO A 218 -20.45 -17.03 15.79
C PRO A 218 -19.27 -17.68 15.07
N ASN A 219 -18.58 -16.92 14.20
CA ASN A 219 -17.45 -17.40 13.43
C ASN A 219 -16.09 -17.18 14.12
N LEU A 220 -16.05 -16.45 15.24
CA LEU A 220 -14.81 -16.25 15.99
C LEU A 220 -14.23 -17.61 16.43
N THR A 221 -12.92 -17.74 16.34
CA THR A 221 -12.25 -18.92 16.90
C THR A 221 -12.31 -18.89 18.42
N THR A 222 -12.27 -20.06 19.07
CA THR A 222 -12.22 -20.16 20.53
C THR A 222 -11.04 -19.39 21.12
N ALA A 223 -9.90 -19.37 20.40
CA ALA A 223 -8.72 -18.60 20.81
C ALA A 223 -8.96 -17.08 20.74
N GLN A 224 -9.70 -16.61 19.75
CA GLN A 224 -10.08 -15.19 19.65
C GLN A 224 -11.07 -14.80 20.73
N VAL A 225 -12.07 -15.66 21.01
CA VAL A 225 -13.04 -15.43 22.10
C VAL A 225 -12.32 -15.41 23.46
N ALA A 226 -11.42 -16.34 23.70
CA ALA A 226 -10.61 -16.37 24.94
C ALA A 226 -9.68 -15.14 25.09
N ALA A 227 -9.34 -14.48 23.98
CA ALA A 227 -8.51 -13.28 23.99
C ALA A 227 -9.28 -11.97 24.21
N ILE A 228 -10.62 -12.00 24.19
CA ILE A 228 -11.44 -10.81 24.45
C ILE A 228 -11.23 -10.42 25.93
N ASN A 229 -10.85 -9.16 26.15
CA ASN A 229 -10.65 -8.67 27.51
C ASN A 229 -11.99 -8.41 28.23
N THR A 230 -11.97 -8.45 29.55
CA THR A 230 -13.16 -8.30 30.41
C THR A 230 -13.93 -7.00 30.12
N ALA A 231 -13.22 -5.88 29.94
CA ALA A 231 -13.85 -4.58 29.66
C ALA A 231 -14.61 -4.60 28.33
N THR A 232 -14.07 -5.26 27.32
CA THR A 232 -14.74 -5.45 26.02
C THR A 232 -15.93 -6.38 26.16
N LEU A 233 -15.77 -7.51 26.86
CA LEU A 233 -16.81 -8.49 27.04
C LEU A 233 -18.03 -7.92 27.78
N SER A 234 -17.81 -7.10 28.82
CA SER A 234 -18.87 -6.45 29.58
C SER A 234 -19.67 -5.41 28.80
N ASN A 235 -19.14 -4.94 27.67
CA ASN A 235 -19.80 -3.98 26.81
C ASN A 235 -20.40 -4.60 25.53
N LEU A 236 -20.38 -5.94 25.40
CA LEU A 236 -21.07 -6.61 24.29
C LEU A 236 -22.58 -6.41 24.40
N ASP A 237 -23.21 -6.19 23.25
CA ASP A 237 -24.68 -6.20 23.19
C ASP A 237 -25.21 -7.61 23.55
N ALA A 238 -25.96 -7.69 24.65
CA ALA A 238 -26.45 -8.96 25.15
C ALA A 238 -27.37 -9.69 24.18
N SER A 239 -28.13 -8.94 23.36
CA SER A 239 -29.12 -9.51 22.45
C SER A 239 -28.54 -9.77 21.06
N ALA A 240 -27.66 -8.88 20.57
CA ALA A 240 -27.13 -8.94 19.22
C ALA A 240 -25.80 -9.68 19.09
N GLN A 241 -24.94 -9.62 20.08
CA GLN A 241 -23.59 -10.18 20.02
C GLN A 241 -23.39 -11.34 21.01
N PHE A 242 -23.66 -11.14 22.32
CA PHE A 242 -23.43 -12.17 23.32
C PHE A 242 -24.32 -13.39 23.11
N ALA A 243 -25.59 -13.19 22.73
CA ALA A 243 -26.55 -14.28 22.51
C ALA A 243 -26.21 -15.15 21.27
N THR A 244 -25.30 -14.66 20.37
CA THR A 244 -24.88 -15.41 19.20
C THR A 244 -23.64 -16.29 19.44
N LEU A 245 -23.00 -16.18 20.62
CA LEU A 245 -21.89 -17.05 20.99
C LEU A 245 -22.36 -18.51 21.10
N THR A 246 -21.61 -19.40 20.49
CA THR A 246 -21.83 -20.83 20.57
C THR A 246 -21.44 -21.36 21.95
N SER A 247 -21.99 -22.54 22.38
CA SER A 247 -21.60 -23.18 23.65
C SER A 247 -20.10 -23.45 23.76
N THR A 248 -19.45 -23.78 22.64
CA THR A 248 -17.99 -23.96 22.57
C THR A 248 -17.23 -22.66 22.83
N GLN A 249 -17.71 -21.55 22.24
CA GLN A 249 -17.13 -20.22 22.45
C GLN A 249 -17.35 -19.72 23.90
N ILE A 250 -18.55 -19.94 24.47
CA ILE A 250 -18.83 -19.63 25.89
C ILE A 250 -17.90 -20.43 26.80
N GLY A 251 -17.68 -21.72 26.50
CA GLY A 251 -16.74 -22.54 27.25
C GLY A 251 -15.27 -22.13 27.14
N ALA A 252 -14.93 -21.35 26.12
CA ALA A 252 -13.58 -20.81 25.92
C ALA A 252 -13.33 -19.50 26.70
N LEU A 253 -14.39 -18.84 27.22
CA LEU A 253 -14.24 -17.66 28.06
C LEU A 253 -13.47 -18.04 29.34
N THR A 254 -12.41 -17.33 29.61
CA THR A 254 -11.54 -17.58 30.77
C THR A 254 -11.95 -16.72 31.95
N THR A 255 -11.45 -17.06 33.16
CA THR A 255 -11.65 -16.25 34.36
C THR A 255 -11.04 -14.85 34.25
N THR A 256 -10.10 -14.64 33.31
CA THR A 256 -9.57 -13.33 32.97
C THR A 256 -10.46 -12.56 31.98
N SER A 257 -11.44 -13.24 31.37
CA SER A 257 -12.44 -12.67 30.47
C SER A 257 -13.76 -12.37 31.15
N ILE A 258 -13.97 -12.94 32.33
CA ILE A 258 -15.15 -12.79 33.23
C ILE A 258 -14.69 -12.03 34.46
#